data_ccc9a23bd7864b3261c16f970abdabfb
#
_entry.id   ccc9a23bd7864b3261c16f970abdabfb
#
_cell.length_a   1.000
_cell.length_b   1.000
_cell.length_c   1.000
_cell.angle_alpha   90.00
_cell.angle_beta   90.00
_cell.angle_gamma   90.00
#
_symmetry.space_group_name_H-M   'P 1'
#
loop_
_entity.id
_entity.type
_entity.pdbx_description
1 polymer ?
#
loop_
_entity_poly.entity_id
_entity_poly.type
_entity_poly.pdbx_seq_one_letter_code
_entity_poly.pdbx_strand_id
1 'polypeptide(L)'
;MASTTFALDVAEKALLEHGFFALDDSLVGDRIWEMEERGFPYFTEYGLDFCRQFAFDQRIRSILENSFEKCSLGHWLRYEEFPGHVECFRRGGPRAGRRVLVVHLWAKGSQVAYYVGSHLHEMATSRSRRSLYEIPLSELDRVGSKPKHKDFPDGGIVILDARLGFEIKEGYAITFLYATDEVIANWAKIVLPYSKALVEKVSDMEKESTRIGLNFAFEVSPGGKAT
;
A
#
# COMPACT_ATOMS: atom_id res chain seq x y z
N MET A 1 -8.09 -6.22 25.40
CA MET A 1 -8.25 -6.69 24.00
C MET A 1 -7.03 -7.51 23.64
N ALA A 2 -7.18 -8.72 23.11
CA ALA A 2 -6.05 -9.57 22.76
C ALA A 2 -5.33 -8.94 21.56
N SER A 3 -4.09 -8.50 21.76
CA SER A 3 -3.19 -8.15 20.67
C SER A 3 -3.00 -9.40 19.84
N THR A 4 -3.49 -9.40 18.60
CA THR A 4 -3.24 -10.50 17.66
C THR A 4 -1.73 -10.53 17.43
N THR A 5 -1.06 -11.54 17.98
CA THR A 5 0.38 -11.71 17.81
C THR A 5 0.67 -11.89 16.33
N PHE A 6 1.51 -11.04 15.76
CA PHE A 6 1.95 -11.17 14.36
C PHE A 6 2.73 -12.47 14.19
N ALA A 7 2.29 -13.31 13.25
CA ALA A 7 2.97 -14.53 12.85
C ALA A 7 3.15 -14.50 11.32
N LEU A 8 4.39 -14.60 10.85
CA LEU A 8 4.71 -14.43 9.43
C LEU A 8 4.09 -15.53 8.56
N ASP A 9 4.10 -16.77 9.03
CA ASP A 9 3.49 -17.92 8.33
C ASP A 9 1.97 -17.77 8.16
N VAL A 10 1.28 -17.20 9.15
CA VAL A 10 -0.14 -16.89 9.07
C VAL A 10 -0.41 -15.79 8.03
N ALA A 11 0.44 -14.74 8.02
CA ALA A 11 0.32 -13.66 7.05
C ALA A 11 0.57 -14.15 5.62
N GLU A 12 1.60 -14.95 5.40
CA GLU A 12 1.93 -15.54 4.10
C GLU A 12 0.81 -16.43 3.57
N LYS A 13 0.26 -17.30 4.43
CA LYS A 13 -0.87 -18.16 4.09
C LYS A 13 -2.10 -17.32 3.70
N ALA A 14 -2.41 -16.28 4.48
CA ALA A 14 -3.53 -15.39 4.19
C ALA A 14 -3.35 -14.64 2.87
N LEU A 15 -2.15 -14.15 2.58
CA LEU A 15 -1.82 -13.51 1.30
C LEU A 15 -1.92 -14.47 0.11
N LEU A 16 -1.55 -15.74 0.30
CA LEU A 16 -1.63 -16.75 -0.75
C LEU A 16 -3.07 -17.15 -1.03
N GLU A 17 -3.86 -17.42 0.00
CA GLU A 17 -5.21 -17.99 -0.12
C GLU A 17 -6.28 -16.90 -0.30
N HIS A 18 -6.20 -15.83 0.49
CA HIS A 18 -7.21 -14.79 0.52
C HIS A 18 -6.84 -13.55 -0.30
N GLY A 19 -5.53 -13.33 -0.52
CA GLY A 19 -4.99 -12.15 -1.20
C GLY A 19 -4.70 -10.99 -0.25
N PHE A 20 -5.00 -11.09 1.04
CA PHE A 20 -4.69 -10.06 2.03
C PHE A 20 -4.52 -10.63 3.44
N PHE A 21 -3.79 -9.86 4.26
CA PHE A 21 -3.63 -10.05 5.70
C PHE A 21 -3.92 -8.73 6.42
N ALA A 22 -4.71 -8.77 7.49
CA ALA A 22 -5.18 -7.60 8.23
C ALA A 22 -4.83 -7.67 9.71
N LEU A 23 -4.42 -6.53 10.27
CA LEU A 23 -4.13 -6.32 11.68
C LEU A 23 -4.88 -5.08 12.17
N ASP A 24 -5.58 -5.19 13.28
CA ASP A 24 -6.12 -4.05 14.00
C ASP A 24 -4.96 -3.38 14.76
N ASP A 25 -4.81 -2.06 14.63
CA ASP A 25 -3.71 -1.31 15.22
C ASP A 25 -4.11 0.15 15.44
N SER A 26 -4.42 0.48 16.69
CA SER A 26 -4.84 1.84 17.07
C SER A 26 -3.75 2.89 16.88
N LEU A 27 -2.47 2.50 17.00
CA LEU A 27 -1.36 3.42 16.73
C LEU A 27 -1.40 3.93 15.29
N VAL A 28 -1.76 3.05 14.33
CA VAL A 28 -1.93 3.46 12.93
C VAL A 28 -3.02 4.51 12.80
N GLY A 29 -4.18 4.26 13.41
CA GLY A 29 -5.28 5.22 13.38
C GLY A 29 -4.92 6.57 14.04
N ASP A 30 -4.20 6.55 15.17
CA ASP A 30 -3.71 7.76 15.84
C ASP A 30 -2.75 8.55 14.95
N ARG A 31 -1.78 7.88 14.32
CA ARG A 31 -0.79 8.52 13.44
C ARG A 31 -1.42 9.07 12.16
N ILE A 32 -2.42 8.39 11.59
CA ILE A 32 -3.18 8.91 10.45
C ILE A 32 -3.97 10.16 10.84
N TRP A 33 -4.62 10.13 12.00
CA TRP A 33 -5.33 11.29 12.53
C TRP A 33 -4.40 12.49 12.72
N GLU A 34 -3.19 12.30 13.25
CA GLU A 34 -2.18 13.37 13.35
C GLU A 34 -1.74 13.90 11.97
N MET A 35 -1.66 13.03 10.94
CA MET A 35 -1.39 13.45 9.56
C MET A 35 -2.53 14.32 9.01
N GLU A 36 -3.77 13.95 9.29
CA GLU A 36 -4.97 14.69 8.88
C GLU A 36 -5.05 16.06 9.53
N GLU A 37 -4.87 16.14 10.84
CA GLU A 37 -4.82 17.41 11.60
C GLU A 37 -3.78 18.41 11.06
N ARG A 38 -2.72 17.90 10.44
CA ARG A 38 -1.67 18.69 9.79
C ARG A 38 -1.90 18.93 8.30
N GLY A 39 -3.05 18.51 7.74
CA GLY A 39 -3.38 18.66 6.31
C GLY A 39 -2.56 17.74 5.40
N PHE A 40 -2.17 16.56 5.87
CA PHE A 40 -1.41 15.56 5.10
C PHE A 40 -0.10 16.09 4.48
N PRO A 41 0.87 16.54 5.29
CA PRO A 41 2.10 17.13 4.81
C PRO A 41 3.10 16.07 4.31
N TYR A 42 2.75 15.33 3.25
CA TYR A 42 3.50 14.18 2.73
C TYR A 42 4.97 14.46 2.45
N PHE A 43 5.26 15.59 1.79
CA PHE A 43 6.60 15.91 1.28
C PHE A 43 7.36 16.88 2.19
N THR A 44 7.16 16.73 3.49
CA THR A 44 7.86 17.44 4.56
C THR A 44 8.67 16.47 5.41
N GLU A 45 9.49 16.97 6.31
CA GLU A 45 10.21 16.12 7.27
C GLU A 45 9.25 15.28 8.11
N TYR A 46 8.15 15.89 8.58
CA TYR A 46 7.12 15.16 9.33
C TYR A 46 6.46 14.04 8.51
N GLY A 47 6.15 14.33 7.25
CA GLY A 47 5.57 13.32 6.35
C GLY A 47 6.55 12.17 6.08
N LEU A 48 7.85 12.46 5.89
CA LEU A 48 8.87 11.43 5.74
C LEU A 48 9.10 10.63 7.03
N ASP A 49 8.93 11.22 8.23
CA ASP A 49 8.96 10.46 9.49
C ASP A 49 7.78 9.48 9.58
N PHE A 50 6.58 9.91 9.20
CA PHE A 50 5.43 9.03 9.07
C PHE A 50 5.71 7.91 8.06
N CYS A 51 6.20 8.25 6.87
CA CYS A 51 6.57 7.29 5.85
C CYS A 51 7.59 6.27 6.39
N ARG A 52 8.68 6.74 7.00
CA ARG A 52 9.72 5.89 7.59
C ARG A 52 9.15 4.92 8.61
N GLN A 53 8.31 5.42 9.54
CA GLN A 53 7.72 4.60 10.60
C GLN A 53 6.96 3.40 10.06
N PHE A 54 6.18 3.56 8.99
CA PHE A 54 5.33 2.50 8.45
C PHE A 54 5.96 1.76 7.27
N ALA A 55 6.72 2.44 6.42
CA ALA A 55 7.40 1.78 5.31
C ALA A 55 8.40 0.71 5.76
N PHE A 56 8.97 0.89 6.96
CA PHE A 56 9.93 -0.03 7.57
C PHE A 56 9.40 -0.68 8.86
N ASP A 57 8.08 -0.61 9.14
CA ASP A 57 7.46 -1.36 10.24
C ASP A 57 7.86 -2.84 10.15
N GLN A 58 8.27 -3.42 11.26
CA GLN A 58 8.83 -4.78 11.31
C GLN A 58 7.90 -5.84 10.73
N ARG A 59 6.59 -5.69 10.89
CA ARG A 59 5.58 -6.63 10.38
C ARG A 59 5.47 -6.53 8.86
N ILE A 60 5.41 -5.29 8.34
CA ILE A 60 5.38 -5.00 6.91
C ILE A 60 6.68 -5.47 6.25
N ARG A 61 7.80 -5.10 6.84
CA ARG A 61 9.13 -5.48 6.36
C ARG A 61 9.30 -6.99 6.27
N SER A 62 8.91 -7.75 7.32
CA SER A 62 9.01 -9.20 7.33
C SER A 62 8.24 -9.85 6.18
N ILE A 63 7.02 -9.36 5.89
CA ILE A 63 6.21 -9.86 4.78
C ILE A 63 6.84 -9.49 3.43
N LEU A 64 7.32 -8.24 3.26
CA LEU A 64 7.95 -7.80 2.02
C LEU A 64 9.22 -8.59 1.70
N GLU A 65 10.10 -8.75 2.70
CA GLU A 65 11.37 -9.47 2.55
C GLU A 65 11.17 -10.98 2.36
N ASN A 66 10.07 -11.56 2.83
CA ASN A 66 9.71 -12.94 2.53
C ASN A 66 9.09 -13.10 1.13
N SER A 67 8.32 -12.10 0.69
CA SER A 67 7.63 -12.13 -0.60
C SER A 67 8.53 -11.80 -1.80
N PHE A 68 9.56 -10.98 -1.60
CA PHE A 68 10.45 -10.47 -2.65
C PHE A 68 11.91 -10.59 -2.25
N GLU A 69 12.76 -10.93 -3.21
CA GLU A 69 14.22 -10.82 -3.04
C GLU A 69 14.62 -9.36 -2.81
N LYS A 70 14.03 -8.46 -3.63
CA LYS A 70 14.19 -7.02 -3.51
C LYS A 70 12.92 -6.32 -4.01
N CYS A 71 12.55 -5.22 -3.37
CA CYS A 71 11.46 -4.35 -3.80
C CYS A 71 11.75 -2.90 -3.44
N SER A 72 10.96 -1.98 -3.98
CA SER A 72 11.05 -0.57 -3.64
C SER A 72 9.68 0.03 -3.38
N LEU A 73 9.60 0.98 -2.43
CA LEU A 73 8.45 1.83 -2.24
C LEU A 73 8.31 2.74 -3.46
N GLY A 74 7.31 2.48 -4.30
CA GLY A 74 7.09 3.17 -5.56
C GLY A 74 5.97 4.17 -5.54
N HIS A 75 5.11 4.09 -4.53
CA HIS A 75 3.94 4.95 -4.44
C HIS A 75 3.51 5.17 -3.00
N TRP A 76 3.02 6.39 -2.70
CA TRP A 76 2.54 6.77 -1.39
C TRP A 76 1.43 7.81 -1.55
N LEU A 77 0.16 7.36 -1.42
CA LEU A 77 -1.04 8.16 -1.66
C LEU A 77 -2.15 7.83 -0.67
N ARG A 78 -3.11 8.75 -0.55
CA ARG A 78 -4.38 8.53 0.14
C ARG A 78 -5.45 8.09 -0.86
N TYR A 79 -6.18 7.03 -0.50
CA TYR A 79 -7.38 6.57 -1.22
C TYR A 79 -8.59 6.71 -0.30
N GLU A 80 -9.54 7.50 -0.72
CA GLU A 80 -10.78 7.76 0.00
C GLU A 80 -11.86 6.75 -0.41
N GLU A 81 -13.00 6.80 0.28
CA GLU A 81 -14.16 5.98 -0.04
C GLU A 81 -14.60 6.12 -1.50
N PHE A 82 -15.04 5.02 -2.05
CA PHE A 82 -15.61 4.95 -3.39
C PHE A 82 -16.62 3.81 -3.44
N PRO A 83 -17.75 3.95 -2.72
CA PRO A 83 -18.72 2.89 -2.58
C PRO A 83 -19.37 2.53 -3.91
N GLY A 84 -19.62 1.23 -4.09
CA GLY A 84 -20.18 0.68 -5.33
C GLY A 84 -19.13 0.39 -6.42
N HIS A 85 -17.83 0.69 -6.17
CA HIS A 85 -16.75 0.45 -7.12
C HIS A 85 -15.72 -0.51 -6.54
N VAL A 86 -15.59 -1.68 -7.13
CA VAL A 86 -14.53 -2.64 -6.77
C VAL A 86 -13.32 -2.38 -7.64
N GLU A 87 -12.19 -2.10 -7.01
CA GLU A 87 -10.97 -1.75 -7.72
C GLU A 87 -9.80 -2.68 -7.35
N CYS A 88 -8.80 -2.75 -8.22
CA CYS A 88 -7.50 -3.35 -7.92
C CYS A 88 -6.37 -2.50 -8.50
N PHE A 89 -5.17 -2.60 -7.94
CA PHE A 89 -4.00 -1.84 -8.40
C PHE A 89 -3.40 -2.42 -9.68
N ARG A 90 -3.52 -3.73 -9.86
CA ARG A 90 -3.00 -4.44 -11.04
C ARG A 90 -4.01 -5.48 -11.53
N ARG A 91 -3.93 -5.78 -12.82
CA ARG A 91 -4.71 -6.89 -13.39
C ARG A 91 -4.20 -8.22 -12.83
N GLY A 92 -5.13 -9.11 -12.52
CA GLY A 92 -4.89 -10.42 -11.94
C GLY A 92 -4.58 -11.51 -12.95
N GLY A 93 -4.65 -12.74 -12.45
CA GLY A 93 -4.47 -13.95 -13.20
C GLY A 93 -3.24 -14.75 -12.76
N PRO A 94 -3.25 -16.07 -12.94
CA PRO A 94 -2.21 -16.96 -12.43
C PRO A 94 -0.82 -16.68 -13.05
N ARG A 95 -0.77 -16.17 -14.28
CA ARG A 95 0.47 -15.84 -14.98
C ARG A 95 1.06 -14.48 -14.60
N ALA A 96 0.28 -13.63 -13.96
CA ALA A 96 0.74 -12.28 -13.59
C ALA A 96 1.80 -12.31 -12.48
N GLY A 97 1.78 -13.33 -11.61
CA GLY A 97 2.67 -13.45 -10.45
C GLY A 97 2.48 -12.33 -9.42
N ARG A 98 2.97 -12.54 -8.21
CA ARG A 98 3.02 -11.49 -7.18
C ARG A 98 4.26 -10.63 -7.44
N ARG A 99 4.09 -9.41 -7.93
CA ARG A 99 5.16 -8.46 -8.23
C ARG A 99 4.98 -7.13 -7.51
N VAL A 100 3.80 -6.91 -6.93
CA VAL A 100 3.46 -5.71 -6.18
C VAL A 100 2.64 -6.12 -4.97
N LEU A 101 3.06 -5.65 -3.79
CA LEU A 101 2.25 -5.66 -2.57
C LEU A 101 1.82 -4.24 -2.23
N VAL A 102 0.62 -4.13 -1.71
CA VAL A 102 0.03 -2.88 -1.27
C VAL A 102 -0.11 -2.94 0.25
N VAL A 103 0.20 -1.85 0.91
CA VAL A 103 -0.05 -1.68 2.34
C VAL A 103 -1.06 -0.57 2.50
N HIS A 104 -2.23 -0.90 3.03
CA HIS A 104 -3.23 0.06 3.46
C HIS A 104 -3.04 0.34 4.96
N LEU A 105 -2.81 1.58 5.30
CA LEU A 105 -2.90 2.09 6.66
C LEU A 105 -4.26 2.75 6.80
N TRP A 106 -5.15 2.13 7.56
CA TRP A 106 -6.56 2.53 7.69
C TRP A 106 -6.75 3.59 8.75
N ALA A 107 -7.47 4.65 8.39
CA ALA A 107 -7.96 5.65 9.33
C ALA A 107 -9.02 5.05 10.26
N LYS A 108 -9.22 5.67 11.42
CA LYS A 108 -10.27 5.29 12.37
C LYS A 108 -11.66 5.37 11.72
N GLY A 109 -12.51 4.40 12.01
CA GLY A 109 -13.88 4.33 11.50
C GLY A 109 -13.99 3.83 10.05
N SER A 110 -12.88 3.48 9.39
CA SER A 110 -12.93 3.04 8.00
C SER A 110 -13.55 1.65 7.84
N GLN A 111 -14.24 1.44 6.71
CA GLN A 111 -14.88 0.19 6.32
C GLN A 111 -14.49 -0.19 4.90
N VAL A 112 -14.13 -1.46 4.71
CA VAL A 112 -13.67 -1.99 3.42
C VAL A 112 -14.20 -3.38 3.16
N ALA A 113 -14.43 -3.73 1.91
CA ALA A 113 -14.70 -5.09 1.45
C ALA A 113 -13.53 -5.57 0.58
N TYR A 114 -12.93 -6.71 0.94
CA TYR A 114 -11.90 -7.40 0.16
C TYR A 114 -12.52 -8.61 -0.52
N TYR A 115 -12.34 -8.73 -1.83
CA TYR A 115 -12.90 -9.83 -2.63
C TYR A 115 -11.94 -11.02 -2.64
N VAL A 116 -12.14 -11.92 -1.67
CA VAL A 116 -11.25 -13.05 -1.36
C VAL A 116 -10.94 -13.90 -2.59
N GLY A 117 -9.67 -14.15 -2.84
CA GLY A 117 -9.20 -15.01 -3.93
C GLY A 117 -9.25 -14.36 -5.32
N SER A 118 -9.82 -13.16 -5.47
CA SER A 118 -9.93 -12.50 -6.79
C SER A 118 -8.58 -12.29 -7.47
N HIS A 119 -7.48 -12.14 -6.72
CA HIS A 119 -6.12 -12.00 -7.22
C HIS A 119 -5.61 -13.23 -8.01
N LEU A 120 -6.23 -14.39 -7.81
CA LEU A 120 -5.87 -15.65 -8.49
C LEU A 120 -6.51 -15.78 -9.89
N HIS A 121 -7.46 -14.91 -10.23
CA HIS A 121 -8.24 -15.01 -11.44
C HIS A 121 -7.94 -13.90 -12.44
N GLU A 122 -7.97 -14.24 -13.72
CA GLU A 122 -7.99 -13.26 -14.79
C GLU A 122 -9.43 -12.77 -14.97
N MET A 123 -9.62 -11.46 -14.84
CA MET A 123 -10.92 -10.81 -14.92
C MET A 123 -10.86 -9.63 -15.90
N ALA A 124 -11.97 -9.39 -16.60
CA ALA A 124 -12.12 -8.17 -17.37
C ALA A 124 -12.16 -6.96 -16.43
N THR A 125 -11.43 -5.92 -16.80
CA THR A 125 -11.33 -4.69 -16.00
C THR A 125 -11.35 -3.48 -16.91
N SER A 126 -11.84 -2.35 -16.41
CA SER A 126 -11.73 -1.04 -17.04
C SER A 126 -10.81 -0.11 -16.23
N ARG A 127 -10.40 1.03 -16.81
CA ARG A 127 -9.67 2.06 -16.05
C ARG A 127 -10.63 2.84 -15.17
N SER A 128 -10.35 2.88 -13.88
CA SER A 128 -11.02 3.74 -12.91
C SER A 128 -10.53 5.18 -13.00
N ARG A 129 -11.35 6.12 -12.54
CA ARG A 129 -10.98 7.54 -12.38
C ARG A 129 -9.78 7.76 -11.45
N ARG A 130 -9.52 6.82 -10.53
CA ARG A 130 -8.43 6.89 -9.55
C ARG A 130 -7.13 6.27 -10.07
N SER A 131 -7.02 6.06 -11.38
CA SER A 131 -5.89 5.38 -12.05
C SER A 131 -5.72 3.91 -11.65
N LEU A 132 -6.70 3.32 -10.98
CA LEU A 132 -6.79 1.90 -10.68
C LEU A 132 -7.51 1.14 -11.80
N TYR A 133 -7.73 -0.14 -11.60
CA TYR A 133 -8.56 -0.98 -12.47
C TYR A 133 -9.84 -1.31 -11.73
N GLU A 134 -10.97 -1.00 -12.35
CA GLU A 134 -12.30 -1.35 -11.83
C GLU A 134 -12.70 -2.74 -12.33
N ILE A 135 -13.19 -3.56 -11.39
CA ILE A 135 -13.63 -4.94 -11.64
C ILE A 135 -15.16 -4.94 -11.61
N PRO A 136 -15.84 -5.30 -12.70
CA PRO A 136 -17.29 -5.47 -12.69
C PRO A 136 -17.71 -6.57 -11.70
N LEU A 137 -18.81 -6.36 -10.97
CA LEU A 137 -19.34 -7.35 -10.03
C LEU A 137 -19.64 -8.69 -10.71
N SER A 138 -20.09 -8.67 -11.98
CA SER A 138 -20.31 -9.88 -12.77
C SER A 138 -19.06 -10.73 -12.97
N GLU A 139 -17.88 -10.10 -13.02
CA GLU A 139 -16.62 -10.85 -13.11
C GLU A 139 -16.26 -11.50 -11.78
N LEU A 140 -16.51 -10.83 -10.66
CA LEU A 140 -16.33 -11.40 -9.32
C LEU A 140 -17.27 -12.57 -9.07
N ASP A 141 -18.53 -12.43 -9.48
CA ASP A 141 -19.51 -13.52 -9.40
C ASP A 141 -19.11 -14.70 -10.28
N ARG A 142 -18.63 -14.45 -11.50
CA ARG A 142 -18.16 -15.48 -12.45
C ARG A 142 -17.05 -16.34 -11.84
N VAL A 143 -16.13 -15.74 -11.09
CA VAL A 143 -15.01 -16.46 -10.45
C VAL A 143 -15.33 -16.91 -9.02
N GLY A 144 -16.54 -16.65 -8.51
CA GLY A 144 -16.98 -17.05 -7.18
C GLY A 144 -16.32 -16.28 -6.04
N SER A 145 -15.67 -15.15 -6.34
CA SER A 145 -15.05 -14.31 -5.33
C SER A 145 -16.10 -13.56 -4.52
N LYS A 146 -16.03 -13.68 -3.20
CA LYS A 146 -16.99 -13.05 -2.28
C LYS A 146 -16.33 -11.97 -1.44
N PRO A 147 -17.05 -10.87 -1.12
CA PRO A 147 -16.53 -9.84 -0.26
C PRO A 147 -16.39 -10.34 1.18
N LYS A 148 -15.24 -10.06 1.77
CA LYS A 148 -15.00 -10.16 3.20
C LYS A 148 -14.90 -8.74 3.75
N HIS A 149 -15.91 -8.36 4.53
CA HIS A 149 -15.98 -7.04 5.16
C HIS A 149 -14.99 -6.96 6.31
N LYS A 150 -14.36 -5.82 6.47
CA LYS A 150 -13.48 -5.49 7.58
C LYS A 150 -13.73 -4.05 8.00
N ASP A 151 -13.93 -3.88 9.30
CA ASP A 151 -14.08 -2.58 9.95
C ASP A 151 -12.79 -2.26 10.72
N PHE A 152 -12.41 -1.00 10.74
CA PHE A 152 -11.24 -0.48 11.45
C PHE A 152 -11.66 0.64 12.40
N PRO A 153 -12.37 0.34 13.50
CA PRO A 153 -12.88 1.37 14.42
C PRO A 153 -11.76 2.24 14.99
N ASP A 154 -10.60 1.65 15.27
CA ASP A 154 -9.44 2.33 15.84
C ASP A 154 -8.28 2.46 14.83
N GLY A 155 -8.46 2.05 13.57
CA GLY A 155 -7.42 1.98 12.56
C GLY A 155 -6.78 0.60 12.44
N GLY A 156 -5.85 0.45 11.47
CA GLY A 156 -5.21 -0.83 11.24
C GLY A 156 -4.31 -0.88 10.01
N ILE A 157 -3.68 -2.03 9.82
CA ILE A 157 -2.81 -2.33 8.68
C ILE A 157 -3.41 -3.47 7.88
N VAL A 158 -3.45 -3.32 6.56
CA VAL A 158 -3.69 -4.44 5.65
C VAL A 158 -2.58 -4.50 4.62
N ILE A 159 -1.97 -5.68 4.49
CA ILE A 159 -1.06 -5.99 3.38
C ILE A 159 -1.85 -6.83 2.40
N LEU A 160 -1.85 -6.46 1.12
CA LEU A 160 -2.60 -7.18 0.10
C LEU A 160 -1.81 -7.31 -1.21
N ASP A 161 -2.14 -8.37 -1.95
CA ASP A 161 -1.70 -8.51 -3.33
C ASP A 161 -2.35 -7.41 -4.19
N ALA A 162 -1.57 -6.70 -4.97
CA ALA A 162 -2.06 -5.58 -5.79
C ALA A 162 -3.14 -5.98 -6.83
N ARG A 163 -3.34 -7.29 -7.07
CA ARG A 163 -4.36 -7.83 -7.96
C ARG A 163 -5.69 -8.10 -7.26
N LEU A 164 -5.72 -8.03 -5.93
CA LEU A 164 -6.93 -8.26 -5.14
C LEU A 164 -7.94 -7.15 -5.36
N GLY A 165 -9.19 -7.52 -5.62
CA GLY A 165 -10.32 -6.60 -5.65
C GLY A 165 -10.66 -6.09 -4.24
N PHE A 166 -10.85 -4.79 -4.10
CA PHE A 166 -11.30 -4.17 -2.86
C PHE A 166 -12.26 -3.02 -3.13
N GLU A 167 -13.10 -2.69 -2.17
CA GLU A 167 -14.00 -1.55 -2.19
C GLU A 167 -13.91 -0.81 -0.87
N ILE A 168 -13.52 0.46 -0.89
CA ILE A 168 -13.56 1.33 0.30
C ILE A 168 -14.98 1.86 0.43
N LYS A 169 -15.69 1.40 1.46
CA LYS A 169 -17.08 1.74 1.70
C LYS A 169 -17.24 3.03 2.48
N GLU A 170 -16.35 3.25 3.45
CA GLU A 170 -16.34 4.41 4.31
C GLU A 170 -14.91 4.73 4.75
N GLY A 171 -14.59 6.02 4.90
CA GLY A 171 -13.31 6.50 5.36
C GLY A 171 -12.23 6.45 4.27
N TYR A 172 -10.98 6.17 4.70
CA TYR A 172 -9.82 6.21 3.78
C TYR A 172 -8.63 5.43 4.32
N ALA A 173 -7.68 5.15 3.43
CA ALA A 173 -6.38 4.59 3.75
C ALA A 173 -5.24 5.45 3.19
N ILE A 174 -4.16 5.61 3.98
CA ILE A 174 -2.86 5.97 3.42
C ILE A 174 -2.24 4.68 2.88
N THR A 175 -1.86 4.71 1.60
CA THR A 175 -1.50 3.51 0.86
C THR A 175 -0.06 3.58 0.38
N PHE A 176 0.72 2.54 0.69
CA PHE A 176 2.06 2.32 0.16
C PHE A 176 2.03 1.17 -0.85
N LEU A 177 2.69 1.35 -1.99
CA LEU A 177 2.89 0.30 -2.98
C LEU A 177 4.37 -0.08 -3.05
N TYR A 178 4.64 -1.38 -2.86
CA TYR A 178 5.97 -1.95 -3.01
C TYR A 178 6.00 -2.83 -4.25
N ALA A 179 6.96 -2.58 -5.11
CA ALA A 179 7.09 -3.31 -6.36
C ALA A 179 8.51 -3.84 -6.55
N THR A 180 8.63 -4.97 -7.27
CA THR A 180 9.92 -5.51 -7.68
C THR A 180 10.65 -4.56 -8.62
N ASP A 181 11.97 -4.67 -8.72
CA ASP A 181 12.82 -3.78 -9.54
C ASP A 181 12.36 -3.73 -11.01
N GLU A 182 11.91 -4.86 -11.56
CA GLU A 182 11.38 -4.95 -12.93
C GLU A 182 10.13 -4.07 -13.14
N VAL A 183 9.26 -4.00 -12.12
CA VAL A 183 8.03 -3.21 -12.18
C VAL A 183 8.32 -1.74 -11.91
N ILE A 184 9.12 -1.46 -10.89
CA ILE A 184 9.42 -0.09 -10.44
C ILE A 184 10.19 0.70 -11.50
N ALA A 185 11.02 0.04 -12.31
CA ALA A 185 11.76 0.68 -13.40
C ALA A 185 10.89 1.46 -14.40
N ASN A 186 9.59 1.10 -14.48
CA ASN A 186 8.62 1.74 -15.37
C ASN A 186 7.71 2.76 -14.65
N TRP A 187 7.95 3.02 -13.36
CA TRP A 187 7.12 3.95 -12.59
C TRP A 187 7.80 5.31 -12.45
N ALA A 188 7.00 6.36 -12.49
CA ALA A 188 7.48 7.69 -12.14
C ALA A 188 7.98 7.70 -10.70
N LYS A 189 9.07 8.42 -10.45
CA LYS A 189 9.58 8.61 -9.10
C LYS A 189 8.65 9.54 -8.29
N ILE A 190 8.62 9.32 -7.00
CA ILE A 190 8.03 10.27 -6.06
C ILE A 190 8.99 11.45 -5.95
N VAL A 191 8.58 12.61 -6.47
CA VAL A 191 9.43 13.81 -6.50
C VAL A 191 9.22 14.61 -5.22
N LEU A 192 10.29 14.81 -4.47
CA LEU A 192 10.32 15.58 -3.23
C LEU A 192 10.89 16.99 -3.49
N PRO A 193 10.44 18.01 -2.75
CA PRO A 193 11.09 19.31 -2.76
C PRO A 193 12.56 19.16 -2.36
N TYR A 194 13.44 19.92 -3.03
CA TYR A 194 14.86 19.89 -2.66
C TYR A 194 15.11 20.67 -1.37
N SER A 195 15.55 19.96 -0.32
CA SER A 195 16.14 20.56 0.88
C SER A 195 17.19 19.60 1.46
N LYS A 196 18.21 20.16 2.12
CA LYS A 196 19.26 19.36 2.75
C LYS A 196 18.67 18.37 3.78
N ALA A 197 17.71 18.82 4.59
CA ALA A 197 17.06 17.99 5.60
C ALA A 197 16.30 16.80 4.98
N LEU A 198 15.56 17.01 3.88
CA LEU A 198 14.85 15.93 3.20
C LEU A 198 15.81 14.95 2.53
N VAL A 199 16.91 15.44 1.94
CA VAL A 199 17.94 14.58 1.34
C VAL A 199 18.60 13.70 2.40
N GLU A 200 19.01 14.27 3.54
CA GLU A 200 19.58 13.53 4.66
C GLU A 200 18.59 12.48 5.19
N LYS A 201 17.33 12.85 5.37
CA LYS A 201 16.28 11.95 5.85
C LYS A 201 16.04 10.77 4.89
N VAL A 202 15.94 11.01 3.59
CA VAL A 202 15.82 9.93 2.59
C VAL A 202 17.05 9.03 2.60
N SER A 203 18.26 9.60 2.67
CA SER A 203 19.49 8.81 2.79
C SER A 203 19.52 7.94 4.04
N ASP A 204 18.95 8.42 5.17
CA ASP A 204 18.85 7.60 6.38
C ASP A 204 17.79 6.50 6.23
N MET A 205 16.67 6.78 5.57
CA MET A 205 15.65 5.77 5.26
C MET A 205 16.21 4.66 4.37
N GLU A 206 17.06 4.97 3.39
CA GLU A 206 17.69 3.98 2.50
C GLU A 206 18.64 3.01 3.24
N LYS A 207 19.12 3.39 4.43
CA LYS A 207 19.97 2.52 5.28
C LYS A 207 19.16 1.52 6.12
N GLU A 208 17.83 1.68 6.24
CA GLU A 208 16.98 0.81 7.06
C GLU A 208 16.91 -0.62 6.53
N SER A 209 16.99 -0.80 5.22
CA SER A 209 16.99 -2.12 4.60
C SER A 209 17.81 -2.13 3.30
N THR A 210 18.54 -3.21 3.08
CA THR A 210 19.23 -3.46 1.80
C THR A 210 18.30 -4.08 0.75
N ARG A 211 17.12 -4.54 1.16
CA ARG A 211 16.13 -5.24 0.32
C ARG A 211 14.92 -4.39 -0.02
N ILE A 212 14.68 -3.30 0.71
CA ILE A 212 13.57 -2.38 0.46
C ILE A 212 14.16 -1.02 0.11
N GLY A 213 14.07 -0.66 -1.17
CA GLY A 213 14.51 0.63 -1.70
C GLY A 213 13.41 1.69 -1.69
N LEU A 214 13.79 2.91 -2.08
CA LEU A 214 12.88 4.04 -2.23
C LEU A 214 12.93 4.55 -3.68
N ASN A 215 11.77 4.71 -4.32
CA ASN A 215 11.68 5.26 -5.66
C ASN A 215 11.48 6.79 -5.61
N PHE A 216 12.38 7.48 -4.91
CA PHE A 216 12.33 8.93 -4.74
C PHE A 216 13.27 9.66 -5.69
N ALA A 217 12.95 10.92 -5.97
CA ALA A 217 13.81 11.90 -6.62
C ALA A 217 13.60 13.25 -5.95
N PHE A 218 14.51 14.17 -6.15
CA PHE A 218 14.38 15.55 -5.69
C PHE A 218 14.16 16.50 -6.88
N GLU A 219 13.40 17.56 -6.65
CA GLU A 219 13.32 18.68 -7.61
C GLU A 219 14.72 19.20 -7.92
N VAL A 220 14.92 19.66 -9.15
CA VAL A 220 16.19 20.29 -9.53
C VAL A 220 16.31 21.62 -8.77
N SER A 221 17.39 21.79 -8.00
CA SER A 221 17.66 23.06 -7.32
C SER A 221 17.69 24.21 -8.34
N PRO A 222 16.99 25.34 -8.09
CA PRO A 222 17.08 26.50 -8.95
C PRO A 222 18.52 27.07 -8.91
N GLY A 223 19.40 26.59 -9.79
CA GLY A 223 20.81 27.00 -9.86
C GLY A 223 21.83 25.88 -10.01
N GLY A 224 21.40 24.61 -9.93
CA GLY A 224 22.27 23.45 -10.15
C GLY A 224 22.31 23.07 -11.65
N LYS A 225 23.45 23.25 -12.29
CA LYS A 225 23.74 22.56 -13.56
C LYS A 225 23.71 21.05 -13.28
N ALA A 226 22.95 20.32 -14.08
CA ALA A 226 23.01 18.87 -14.09
C ALA A 226 24.48 18.45 -14.32
N THR A 227 25.05 17.75 -13.35
CA THR A 227 26.31 17.00 -13.50
C THR A 227 26.00 15.55 -13.83
#